data_7a4f49a8eee5c59a71fae8303f134fae
#
_entry.id   7a4f49a8eee5c59a71fae8303f134fae
#
_cell.length_a   1.000
_cell.length_b   1.000
_cell.length_c   1.000
_cell.angle_alpha   90.00
_cell.angle_beta   90.00
_cell.angle_gamma   90.00
#
_symmetry.space_group_name_H-M   'P 1'
#
loop_
_entity.id
_entity.type
_entity.pdbx_description
1 polymer ?
#
loop_
_entity_poly.entity_id
_entity_poly.type
_entity_poly.pdbx_seq_one_letter_code
_entity_poly.pdbx_strand_id
1 'polypeptide(L)'
;MAGCRQANRHHAAVIRSVLLGFLVSVVMAWGEPLSIRVIAANLTSDNSQSYSPDNGNHSNPEGAGARILKALKPDIVLIQEFNTTVPVRQWINQTLGGTFVFTREEGMQIPNGIISRFPILASGSWDDPVLDNREFAWAHLRLPGQRDLWVVSVHLHSKGESSRAKQAAALVGFIRAEVPKNALLLVGGDLNTRTVHEKCFAALAGVVVVPEKPPADANGIIATNAPRNRPYDWVLACPVLDSKAIPVEIAGLKFPHGLVFDSRVFEPLDKCPPVQKGDSGVPNMQHMAVVRDFRIP
;
A
#
# COMPACT_ATOMS: atom_id res chain seq x y z
N MET A 1 7.16 30.81 104.01
CA MET A 1 7.00 31.35 102.61
C MET A 1 7.05 30.18 101.59
N ALA A 2 5.90 29.82 101.10
CA ALA A 2 5.70 28.62 100.27
C ALA A 2 5.88 28.96 98.75
N GLY A 3 6.69 28.21 98.12
CA GLY A 3 6.86 28.30 96.68
C GLY A 3 6.26 27.07 96.01
N CYS A 4 5.20 27.30 95.26
CA CYS A 4 4.45 26.32 94.56
C CYS A 4 5.18 25.97 93.26
N ARG A 5 5.46 24.67 92.96
CA ARG A 5 5.95 24.18 91.70
C ARG A 5 4.81 23.58 90.89
N GLN A 6 4.52 24.19 89.77
CA GLN A 6 3.59 23.70 88.78
C GLN A 6 4.28 22.67 87.83
N ALA A 7 3.71 21.50 87.78
CA ALA A 7 4.17 20.45 86.87
C ALA A 7 3.51 20.60 85.48
N ASN A 8 4.36 20.81 84.40
CA ASN A 8 3.91 20.81 83.04
C ASN A 8 3.82 19.38 82.53
N ARG A 9 2.60 18.94 82.14
CA ARG A 9 2.38 17.71 81.43
C ARG A 9 2.45 17.99 79.87
N HIS A 10 3.44 17.45 79.24
CA HIS A 10 3.49 17.42 77.77
C HIS A 10 2.63 16.28 77.23
N HIS A 11 1.56 16.60 76.54
CA HIS A 11 0.83 15.65 75.72
C HIS A 11 1.53 15.46 74.40
N ALA A 12 2.10 14.29 74.16
CA ALA A 12 2.60 13.89 72.90
C ALA A 12 1.45 13.46 71.93
N ALA A 13 1.17 14.26 70.95
CA ALA A 13 0.23 13.89 69.87
C ALA A 13 0.89 12.92 68.92
N VAL A 14 0.39 11.69 68.82
CA VAL A 14 0.81 10.69 67.83
C VAL A 14 0.05 10.95 66.55
N ILE A 15 0.74 11.54 65.57
CA ILE A 15 0.21 11.69 64.20
C ILE A 15 0.39 10.33 63.49
N ARG A 16 -0.71 9.62 63.28
CA ARG A 16 -0.75 8.45 62.40
C ARG A 16 -0.91 8.94 60.97
N SER A 17 0.18 8.97 60.21
CA SER A 17 0.16 9.17 58.77
C SER A 17 -0.40 7.93 58.06
N VAL A 18 -1.60 8.06 57.56
CA VAL A 18 -2.18 7.05 56.65
C VAL A 18 -1.63 7.34 55.24
N LEU A 19 -0.66 6.54 54.81
CA LEU A 19 -0.23 6.55 53.40
C LEU A 19 -1.31 5.84 52.57
N LEU A 20 -2.14 6.64 51.90
CA LEU A 20 -3.04 6.14 50.85
C LEU A 20 -2.20 5.92 49.59
N GLY A 21 -1.77 4.70 49.32
CA GLY A 21 -1.11 4.32 48.09
C GLY A 21 -2.11 4.34 46.94
N PHE A 22 -2.07 5.37 46.12
CA PHE A 22 -2.73 5.35 44.80
C PHE A 22 -1.99 4.38 43.87
N LEU A 23 -2.54 3.17 43.72
CA LEU A 23 -2.19 2.30 42.59
C LEU A 23 -2.77 2.93 41.32
N VAL A 24 -1.95 3.67 40.58
CA VAL A 24 -2.27 4.08 39.23
C VAL A 24 -2.10 2.83 38.34
N SER A 25 -3.20 2.14 38.09
CA SER A 25 -3.26 1.12 37.06
C SER A 25 -3.10 1.81 35.69
N VAL A 26 -1.90 1.77 35.13
CA VAL A 26 -1.68 2.13 33.73
C VAL A 26 -2.38 1.07 32.90
N VAL A 27 -3.63 1.32 32.56
CA VAL A 27 -4.30 0.57 31.50
C VAL A 27 -3.58 0.98 30.21
N MET A 28 -2.66 0.14 29.73
CA MET A 28 -2.19 0.25 28.37
C MET A 28 -3.41 0.08 27.48
N ALA A 29 -3.93 1.18 26.97
CA ALA A 29 -4.90 1.14 25.89
C ALA A 29 -4.19 0.47 24.69
N TRP A 30 -4.50 -0.78 24.46
CA TRP A 30 -4.13 -1.46 23.23
C TRP A 30 -4.84 -0.70 22.12
N GLY A 31 -4.11 0.15 21.40
CA GLY A 31 -4.65 0.84 20.23
C GLY A 31 -5.21 -0.21 19.27
N GLU A 32 -6.29 0.15 18.57
CA GLU A 32 -6.84 -0.70 17.52
C GLU A 32 -5.72 -1.15 16.58
N PRO A 33 -5.67 -2.43 16.23
CA PRO A 33 -4.61 -2.94 15.36
C PRO A 33 -4.61 -2.17 14.04
N LEU A 34 -3.46 -1.63 13.67
CA LEU A 34 -3.29 -0.89 12.44
C LEU A 34 -3.67 -1.78 11.26
N SER A 35 -4.61 -1.33 10.43
CA SER A 35 -4.85 -1.90 9.11
C SER A 35 -4.31 -0.97 8.03
N ILE A 36 -3.78 -1.55 6.96
CA ILE A 36 -3.29 -0.81 5.80
C ILE A 36 -3.98 -1.27 4.53
N ARG A 37 -4.32 -0.33 3.66
CA ARG A 37 -4.83 -0.58 2.31
C ARG A 37 -3.75 -0.34 1.29
N VAL A 38 -3.45 -1.37 0.50
CA VAL A 38 -2.43 -1.34 -0.55
C VAL A 38 -3.09 -1.47 -1.91
N ILE A 39 -2.68 -0.63 -2.84
CA ILE A 39 -3.21 -0.63 -4.21
C ILE A 39 -2.06 -0.80 -5.21
N ALA A 40 -2.20 -1.74 -6.15
CA ALA A 40 -1.44 -1.76 -7.39
C ALA A 40 -2.22 -0.96 -8.44
N ALA A 41 -1.56 -0.02 -9.10
CA ALA A 41 -2.24 1.00 -9.88
C ALA A 41 -1.47 1.44 -11.12
N ASN A 42 -1.51 0.62 -12.18
CA ASN A 42 -1.18 1.09 -13.54
C ASN A 42 -2.45 1.65 -14.20
N LEU A 43 -3.01 2.74 -13.62
CA LEU A 43 -4.31 3.29 -13.99
C LEU A 43 -4.28 4.24 -15.17
N THR A 44 -3.09 4.46 -15.70
CA THR A 44 -2.96 5.47 -16.73
C THR A 44 -2.22 4.80 -17.82
N SER A 45 -1.87 4.20 -18.33
CA SER A 45 -1.08 3.52 -19.28
C SER A 45 -0.61 4.35 -20.39
N ASP A 46 0.38 4.03 -20.80
CA ASP A 46 1.06 3.79 -22.00
C ASP A 46 2.20 4.73 -22.38
N ASN A 47 3.22 4.15 -22.92
CA ASN A 47 4.10 4.70 -23.96
C ASN A 47 4.52 6.15 -23.79
N SER A 48 5.02 6.57 -22.68
CA SER A 48 5.46 7.96 -22.49
C SER A 48 4.36 9.04 -22.57
N GLN A 49 3.13 8.64 -22.81
CA GLN A 49 1.97 9.53 -22.91
C GLN A 49 0.90 9.25 -21.85
N SER A 50 1.09 8.23 -21.06
CA SER A 50 0.14 7.71 -20.08
C SER A 50 -0.43 8.76 -19.17
N TYR A 51 0.37 9.68 -18.80
CA TYR A 51 -0.03 10.76 -17.91
C TYR A 51 -0.07 12.10 -18.63
N SER A 52 -0.22 12.09 -19.96
CA SER A 52 -0.35 13.30 -20.77
C SER A 52 -1.79 13.83 -20.76
N PRO A 53 -2.01 15.16 -20.75
CA PRO A 53 -3.33 15.76 -20.88
C PRO A 53 -4.06 15.33 -22.15
N ASP A 54 -3.30 15.06 -23.21
CA ASP A 54 -3.84 14.74 -24.53
C ASP A 54 -4.37 13.31 -24.63
N ASN A 55 -4.06 12.45 -23.66
CA ASN A 55 -4.45 11.05 -23.62
C ASN A 55 -5.64 10.73 -22.72
N GLY A 56 -6.62 11.57 -22.68
CA GLY A 56 -7.85 11.32 -21.94
C GLY A 56 -7.76 11.61 -20.44
N ASN A 57 -6.80 12.40 -20.01
CA ASN A 57 -6.72 12.97 -18.66
C ASN A 57 -6.49 12.01 -17.49
N HIS A 58 -5.95 10.83 -17.71
CA HIS A 58 -5.78 9.87 -16.62
C HIS A 58 -4.78 10.37 -15.57
N SER A 59 -3.77 11.10 -15.99
CA SER A 59 -2.75 11.72 -15.15
C SER A 59 -3.10 13.12 -14.63
N ASN A 60 -4.27 13.63 -15.00
CA ASN A 60 -4.82 14.84 -14.43
C ASN A 60 -5.33 14.54 -13.02
N PRO A 61 -5.14 15.42 -12.02
CA PRO A 61 -5.71 15.26 -10.68
C PRO A 61 -7.24 15.09 -10.64
N GLU A 62 -7.93 15.56 -11.67
CA GLU A 62 -9.37 15.37 -11.88
C GLU A 62 -9.69 14.21 -12.84
N GLY A 63 -8.68 13.52 -13.36
CA GLY A 63 -8.83 12.41 -14.29
C GLY A 63 -9.38 11.14 -13.66
N ALA A 64 -9.71 10.17 -14.51
CA ALA A 64 -10.34 8.91 -14.10
C ALA A 64 -9.48 8.11 -13.09
N GLY A 65 -8.18 7.98 -13.35
CA GLY A 65 -7.27 7.28 -12.44
C GLY A 65 -7.17 7.95 -11.07
N ALA A 66 -7.09 9.29 -11.04
CA ALA A 66 -7.08 10.05 -9.80
C ALA A 66 -8.39 9.89 -9.02
N ARG A 67 -9.55 9.91 -9.70
CA ARG A 67 -10.86 9.69 -9.06
C ARG A 67 -10.96 8.29 -8.46
N ILE A 68 -10.46 7.26 -9.15
CA ILE A 68 -10.42 5.89 -8.65
C ILE A 68 -9.56 5.83 -7.39
N LEU A 69 -8.33 6.37 -7.40
CA LEU A 69 -7.46 6.38 -6.23
C LEU A 69 -8.07 7.13 -5.04
N LYS A 70 -8.69 8.30 -5.27
CA LYS A 70 -9.41 9.05 -4.22
C LYS A 70 -10.49 8.21 -3.55
N ALA A 71 -11.30 7.51 -4.34
CA ALA A 71 -12.41 6.71 -3.83
C ALA A 71 -11.95 5.46 -3.08
N LEU A 72 -10.88 4.84 -3.52
CA LEU A 72 -10.33 3.63 -2.90
C LEU A 72 -9.58 3.90 -1.59
N LYS A 73 -9.19 5.16 -1.32
CA LYS A 73 -8.56 5.60 -0.06
C LYS A 73 -7.34 4.75 0.34
N PRO A 74 -6.29 4.66 -0.48
CA PRO A 74 -5.12 3.87 -0.17
C PRO A 74 -4.32 4.43 1.01
N ASP A 75 -3.58 3.55 1.68
CA ASP A 75 -2.47 3.93 2.54
C ASP A 75 -1.14 3.89 1.79
N ILE A 76 -1.04 2.94 0.85
CA ILE A 76 0.13 2.73 0.00
C ILE A 76 -0.36 2.47 -1.43
N VAL A 77 0.26 3.14 -2.41
CA VAL A 77 0.06 2.87 -3.83
C VAL A 77 1.38 2.43 -4.44
N LEU A 78 1.37 1.25 -5.07
CA LEU A 78 2.41 0.76 -5.96
C LEU A 78 1.99 1.18 -7.36
N ILE A 79 2.57 2.27 -7.87
CA ILE A 79 2.15 2.92 -9.12
C ILE A 79 3.16 2.67 -10.22
N GLN A 80 2.67 2.42 -11.43
CA GLN A 80 3.47 2.22 -12.64
C GLN A 80 3.19 3.33 -13.64
N GLU A 81 4.12 3.53 -14.57
CA GLU A 81 4.04 4.58 -15.59
C GLU A 81 3.75 5.96 -14.96
N PHE A 82 4.46 6.24 -13.87
CA PHE A 82 4.18 7.39 -13.01
C PHE A 82 4.69 8.71 -13.60
N ASN A 83 4.15 9.07 -14.75
CA ASN A 83 4.30 10.38 -15.38
C ASN A 83 3.01 11.18 -15.23
N THR A 84 3.10 12.44 -14.82
CA THR A 84 1.93 13.28 -14.49
C THR A 84 1.91 14.58 -15.30
N THR A 85 0.71 15.11 -15.57
CA THR A 85 0.50 16.35 -16.34
C THR A 85 0.88 17.62 -15.59
N VAL A 86 1.02 17.50 -14.28
CA VAL A 86 1.49 18.55 -13.37
C VAL A 86 2.65 17.99 -12.55
N PRO A 87 3.44 18.80 -11.85
CA PRO A 87 4.49 18.27 -10.97
C PRO A 87 3.95 17.16 -10.04
N VAL A 88 4.67 16.04 -9.94
CA VAL A 88 4.22 14.84 -9.19
C VAL A 88 3.73 15.18 -7.78
N ARG A 89 4.45 16.05 -7.05
CA ARG A 89 4.03 16.51 -5.72
C ARG A 89 2.67 17.18 -5.74
N GLN A 90 2.41 18.03 -6.73
CA GLN A 90 1.12 18.71 -6.89
C GLN A 90 0.02 17.70 -7.20
N TRP A 91 0.29 16.74 -8.09
CA TRP A 91 -0.64 15.66 -8.43
C TRP A 91 -1.04 14.84 -7.19
N ILE A 92 -0.05 14.43 -6.37
CA ILE A 92 -0.30 13.69 -5.13
C ILE A 92 -1.14 14.51 -4.16
N ASN A 93 -0.79 15.78 -3.93
CA ASN A 93 -1.53 16.65 -3.02
C ASN A 93 -3.00 16.80 -3.43
N GLN A 94 -3.27 16.89 -4.72
CA GLN A 94 -4.63 17.04 -5.26
C GLN A 94 -5.38 15.70 -5.31
N THR A 95 -4.68 14.58 -5.46
CA THR A 95 -5.30 13.24 -5.58
C THR A 95 -5.48 12.57 -4.23
N LEU A 96 -4.47 12.56 -3.36
CA LEU A 96 -4.45 11.79 -2.11
C LEU A 96 -4.35 12.67 -0.86
N GLY A 97 -3.84 13.89 -1.02
CA GLY A 97 -3.65 14.84 0.08
C GLY A 97 -2.18 15.11 0.42
N GLY A 98 -1.95 16.24 1.09
CA GLY A 98 -0.60 16.77 1.35
C GLY A 98 0.23 15.96 2.36
N THR A 99 -0.36 15.01 3.07
CA THR A 99 0.34 14.15 4.04
C THR A 99 1.04 12.95 3.41
N PHE A 100 0.72 12.63 2.15
CA PHE A 100 1.37 11.54 1.45
C PHE A 100 2.79 11.92 1.01
N VAL A 101 3.71 10.98 1.16
CA VAL A 101 5.08 11.02 0.65
C VAL A 101 5.22 10.07 -0.53
N PHE A 102 6.28 10.20 -1.32
CA PHE A 102 6.48 9.33 -2.47
C PHE A 102 7.97 9.17 -2.83
N THR A 103 8.25 8.09 -3.53
CA THR A 103 9.45 7.90 -4.35
C THR A 103 9.05 7.53 -5.76
N ARG A 104 9.92 7.80 -6.72
CA ARG A 104 9.75 7.52 -8.14
C ARG A 104 11.11 7.28 -8.76
N GLU A 105 11.21 6.34 -9.69
CA GLU A 105 12.42 6.13 -10.47
C GLU A 105 12.81 7.41 -11.22
N GLU A 106 14.09 7.76 -11.17
CA GLU A 106 14.62 8.94 -11.82
C GLU A 106 15.18 8.59 -13.20
N GLY A 107 14.96 9.46 -14.20
CA GLY A 107 15.49 9.28 -15.55
C GLY A 107 14.81 8.21 -16.40
N MET A 108 13.84 7.46 -15.84
CA MET A 108 13.12 6.42 -16.57
C MET A 108 12.00 6.99 -17.43
N GLN A 109 11.76 6.36 -18.60
CA GLN A 109 10.73 6.79 -19.55
C GLN A 109 9.31 6.53 -19.00
N ILE A 110 9.10 5.36 -18.40
CA ILE A 110 7.82 4.93 -17.82
C ILE A 110 8.04 4.45 -16.37
N PRO A 111 8.40 5.39 -15.48
CA PRO A 111 8.90 5.07 -14.15
C PRO A 111 7.86 4.39 -13.27
N ASN A 112 8.33 3.48 -12.43
CA ASN A 112 7.58 3.00 -11.29
C ASN A 112 7.71 3.98 -10.12
N GLY A 113 6.77 3.90 -9.18
CA GLY A 113 6.82 4.68 -7.96
C GLY A 113 6.06 4.05 -6.82
N ILE A 114 6.23 4.64 -5.66
CA ILE A 114 5.52 4.26 -4.43
C ILE A 114 5.02 5.55 -3.79
N ILE A 115 3.73 5.59 -3.48
CA ILE A 115 3.12 6.68 -2.74
C ILE A 115 2.64 6.13 -1.40
N SER A 116 2.95 6.80 -0.30
CA SER A 116 2.66 6.30 1.05
C SER A 116 2.18 7.41 1.96
N ARG A 117 1.21 7.12 2.83
CA ARG A 117 0.89 7.98 3.96
C ARG A 117 1.87 7.82 5.13
N PHE A 118 2.71 6.78 5.09
CA PHE A 118 3.73 6.51 6.10
C PHE A 118 5.08 7.08 5.66
N PRO A 119 5.93 7.53 6.62
CA PRO A 119 7.24 8.06 6.29
C PRO A 119 8.10 7.05 5.53
N ILE A 120 8.77 7.52 4.47
CA ILE A 120 9.80 6.77 3.76
C ILE A 120 11.12 7.01 4.48
N LEU A 121 11.75 5.93 4.98
CA LEU A 121 13.04 5.95 5.66
C LEU A 121 14.20 5.89 4.67
N ALA A 122 14.02 5.08 3.63
CA ALA A 122 14.94 4.93 2.51
C ALA A 122 14.15 4.52 1.27
N SER A 123 14.68 4.84 0.10
CA SER A 123 14.09 4.43 -1.18
C SER A 123 15.15 4.42 -2.26
N GLY A 124 14.87 3.72 -3.34
CA GLY A 124 15.70 3.61 -4.52
C GLY A 124 15.05 2.77 -5.58
N SER A 125 15.87 2.32 -6.52
CA SER A 125 15.48 1.34 -7.53
C SER A 125 16.58 0.30 -7.71
N TRP A 126 16.18 -0.87 -8.21
CA TRP A 126 17.08 -1.95 -8.63
C TRP A 126 16.95 -2.13 -10.13
N ASP A 127 18.08 -2.32 -10.79
CA ASP A 127 18.18 -2.48 -12.24
C ASP A 127 17.30 -3.61 -12.75
N ASP A 128 16.54 -3.35 -13.82
CA ASP A 128 15.83 -4.39 -14.54
C ASP A 128 16.77 -5.06 -15.57
N PRO A 129 17.01 -6.37 -15.50
CA PRO A 129 17.95 -7.05 -16.39
C PRO A 129 17.43 -7.25 -17.82
N VAL A 130 16.25 -6.76 -18.14
CA VAL A 130 15.54 -6.99 -19.41
C VAL A 130 15.11 -5.69 -20.09
N LEU A 131 14.80 -4.67 -19.29
CA LEU A 131 14.27 -3.39 -19.75
C LEU A 131 15.19 -2.25 -19.30
N ASP A 132 15.27 -1.22 -20.12
CA ASP A 132 16.09 -0.02 -19.89
C ASP A 132 15.26 1.25 -19.67
N ASN A 133 13.93 1.13 -19.76
CA ASN A 133 12.99 2.25 -19.64
C ASN A 133 12.25 2.32 -18.31
N ARG A 134 12.52 1.38 -17.39
CA ARG A 134 12.06 1.30 -16.01
C ARG A 134 12.89 0.30 -15.22
N GLU A 135 12.81 0.38 -13.93
CA GLU A 135 13.53 -0.44 -12.94
C GLU A 135 12.54 -1.09 -11.96
N PHE A 136 13.01 -1.54 -10.80
CA PHE A 136 12.18 -2.00 -9.69
C PHE A 136 12.24 -0.97 -8.57
N ALA A 137 11.25 -0.09 -8.47
CA ALA A 137 11.20 0.93 -7.42
C ALA A 137 10.94 0.30 -6.05
N TRP A 138 11.72 0.68 -5.04
CA TRP A 138 11.52 0.21 -3.68
C TRP A 138 11.49 1.35 -2.66
N ALA A 139 10.81 1.11 -1.55
CA ALA A 139 10.80 2.00 -0.39
C ALA A 139 10.78 1.20 0.90
N HIS A 140 11.50 1.69 1.89
CA HIS A 140 11.45 1.25 3.28
C HIS A 140 10.59 2.23 4.07
N LEU A 141 9.45 1.77 4.55
CA LEU A 141 8.44 2.58 5.23
C LEU A 141 8.46 2.32 6.74
N ARG A 142 8.25 3.39 7.52
CA ARG A 142 8.02 3.28 8.96
C ARG A 142 6.53 3.22 9.27
N LEU A 143 6.06 2.08 9.76
CA LEU A 143 4.70 1.94 10.24
C LEU A 143 4.60 2.34 11.72
N PRO A 144 3.45 2.83 12.20
CA PRO A 144 3.17 2.99 13.61
C PRO A 144 3.38 1.67 14.38
N GLY A 145 3.97 1.75 15.61
CA GLY A 145 4.18 0.57 16.44
C GLY A 145 5.46 -0.23 16.17
N GLN A 146 6.38 0.28 15.33
CA GLN A 146 7.77 -0.17 15.21
C GLN A 146 8.08 -1.31 14.23
N ARG A 147 7.18 -1.77 13.40
CA ARG A 147 7.56 -2.67 12.32
C ARG A 147 7.79 -1.89 11.03
N ASP A 148 8.93 -2.12 10.45
CA ASP A 148 9.29 -1.57 9.16
C ASP A 148 8.68 -2.42 8.05
N LEU A 149 8.19 -1.75 7.01
CA LEU A 149 7.61 -2.38 5.82
C LEU A 149 8.45 -2.02 4.60
N TRP A 150 8.93 -3.02 3.91
CA TRP A 150 9.52 -2.86 2.59
C TRP A 150 8.45 -3.04 1.53
N VAL A 151 8.43 -2.15 0.57
CA VAL A 151 7.48 -2.19 -0.55
C VAL A 151 8.23 -2.05 -1.85
N VAL A 152 7.83 -2.83 -2.86
CA VAL A 152 8.45 -2.83 -4.18
C VAL A 152 7.36 -2.70 -5.24
N SER A 153 7.49 -1.67 -6.07
CA SER A 153 6.63 -1.43 -7.23
C SER A 153 7.33 -1.90 -8.49
N VAL A 154 6.68 -2.74 -9.27
CA VAL A 154 7.24 -3.35 -10.46
C VAL A 154 6.33 -3.20 -11.67
N HIS A 155 6.95 -3.14 -12.85
CA HIS A 155 6.26 -3.21 -14.13
C HIS A 155 7.04 -4.16 -15.04
N LEU A 156 6.68 -5.44 -15.04
CA LEU A 156 7.40 -6.48 -15.77
C LEU A 156 7.13 -6.41 -17.28
N HIS A 157 7.89 -7.18 -18.04
CA HIS A 157 7.86 -7.16 -19.51
C HIS A 157 6.51 -7.64 -20.08
N SER A 158 5.90 -6.85 -20.96
CA SER A 158 4.57 -7.12 -21.52
C SER A 158 4.49 -8.30 -22.48
N LYS A 159 5.59 -8.67 -23.14
CA LYS A 159 5.55 -9.61 -24.30
C LYS A 159 5.97 -11.04 -23.98
N GLY A 160 6.81 -11.29 -22.99
CA GLY A 160 7.43 -12.61 -22.82
C GLY A 160 7.36 -13.19 -21.41
N GLU A 161 6.80 -14.38 -21.25
CA GLU A 161 6.82 -15.10 -19.96
C GLU A 161 8.24 -15.38 -19.47
N SER A 162 9.16 -15.78 -20.35
CA SER A 162 10.57 -16.00 -20.00
C SER A 162 11.28 -14.73 -19.53
N SER A 163 10.95 -13.58 -20.13
CA SER A 163 11.45 -12.28 -19.70
C SER A 163 10.95 -11.92 -18.30
N ARG A 164 9.65 -12.10 -18.06
CA ARG A 164 9.06 -11.88 -16.72
C ARG A 164 9.68 -12.83 -15.68
N ALA A 165 9.92 -14.08 -16.04
CA ALA A 165 10.59 -15.04 -15.14
C ALA A 165 12.03 -14.61 -14.80
N LYS A 166 12.79 -14.10 -15.79
CA LYS A 166 14.13 -13.54 -15.58
C LYS A 166 14.11 -12.32 -14.68
N GLN A 167 13.18 -11.39 -14.93
CA GLN A 167 12.98 -10.20 -14.10
C GLN A 167 12.62 -10.58 -12.65
N ALA A 168 11.66 -11.49 -12.47
CA ALA A 168 11.26 -11.97 -11.14
C ALA A 168 12.40 -12.64 -10.38
N ALA A 169 13.25 -13.43 -11.06
CA ALA A 169 14.42 -14.05 -10.44
C ALA A 169 15.45 -13.00 -9.99
N ALA A 170 15.71 -11.98 -10.80
CA ALA A 170 16.59 -10.87 -10.43
C ALA A 170 16.04 -10.08 -9.24
N LEU A 171 14.76 -9.73 -9.28
CA LEU A 171 14.07 -9.05 -8.19
C LEU A 171 14.19 -9.83 -6.87
N VAL A 172 13.98 -11.14 -6.89
CA VAL A 172 14.16 -12.00 -5.70
C VAL A 172 15.61 -11.98 -5.22
N GLY A 173 16.58 -11.90 -6.14
CA GLY A 173 17.99 -11.72 -5.81
C GLY A 173 18.26 -10.44 -5.02
N PHE A 174 17.76 -9.30 -5.50
CA PHE A 174 17.87 -8.01 -4.80
C PHE A 174 17.17 -8.02 -3.43
N ILE A 175 15.93 -8.52 -3.38
CA ILE A 175 15.19 -8.63 -2.12
C ILE A 175 15.97 -9.45 -1.09
N ARG A 176 16.56 -10.57 -1.47
CA ARG A 176 17.33 -11.43 -0.55
C ARG A 176 18.65 -10.79 -0.11
N ALA A 177 19.24 -9.94 -0.95
CA ALA A 177 20.48 -9.24 -0.63
C ALA A 177 20.29 -8.05 0.31
N GLU A 178 19.20 -7.30 0.14
CA GLU A 178 19.06 -5.98 0.75
C GLU A 178 17.92 -5.90 1.79
N VAL A 179 16.85 -6.68 1.64
CA VAL A 179 15.72 -6.65 2.58
C VAL A 179 16.00 -7.55 3.77
N PRO A 180 15.92 -7.05 5.01
CA PRO A 180 16.11 -7.89 6.21
C PRO A 180 15.13 -9.06 6.24
N LYS A 181 15.61 -10.26 6.59
CA LYS A 181 14.82 -11.52 6.56
C LYS A 181 13.52 -11.49 7.38
N ASN A 182 13.48 -10.67 8.42
CA ASN A 182 12.33 -10.52 9.32
C ASN A 182 11.49 -9.27 9.03
N ALA A 183 11.82 -8.51 7.99
CA ALA A 183 11.03 -7.37 7.58
C ALA A 183 9.71 -7.81 6.96
N LEU A 184 8.68 -6.98 7.11
CA LEU A 184 7.47 -7.11 6.31
C LEU A 184 7.78 -6.68 4.88
N LEU A 185 7.22 -7.40 3.91
CA LEU A 185 7.48 -7.14 2.48
C LEU A 185 6.17 -7.19 1.69
N LEU A 186 6.01 -6.21 0.79
CA LEU A 186 5.04 -6.18 -0.28
C LEU A 186 5.76 -6.05 -1.62
N VAL A 187 5.34 -6.83 -2.59
CA VAL A 187 5.74 -6.69 -3.99
C VAL A 187 4.47 -6.59 -4.83
N GLY A 188 4.37 -5.61 -5.68
CA GLY A 188 3.18 -5.50 -6.52
C GLY A 188 3.34 -4.50 -7.65
N GLY A 189 2.29 -4.39 -8.43
CA GLY A 189 2.24 -3.56 -9.61
C GLY A 189 1.78 -4.35 -10.81
N ASP A 190 2.17 -3.90 -11.99
CA ASP A 190 1.88 -4.53 -13.27
C ASP A 190 2.90 -5.66 -13.56
N LEU A 191 2.55 -6.89 -13.23
CA LEU A 191 3.36 -8.05 -13.55
C LEU A 191 3.17 -8.52 -15.00
N ASN A 192 2.24 -7.93 -15.75
CA ASN A 192 1.92 -8.30 -17.14
C ASN A 192 1.65 -9.79 -17.36
N THR A 193 1.21 -10.50 -16.32
CA THR A 193 0.94 -11.94 -16.37
C THR A 193 -0.33 -12.23 -17.16
N ARG A 194 -0.31 -13.30 -17.94
CA ARG A 194 -1.47 -13.72 -18.74
C ARG A 194 -2.35 -14.75 -18.04
N THR A 195 -1.74 -15.45 -17.07
CA THR A 195 -2.40 -16.46 -16.26
C THR A 195 -1.85 -16.42 -14.83
N VAL A 196 -2.51 -17.11 -13.91
CA VAL A 196 -2.06 -17.29 -12.51
C VAL A 196 -0.93 -18.32 -12.35
N HIS A 197 -0.50 -18.98 -13.45
CA HIS A 197 0.47 -20.08 -13.44
C HIS A 197 1.79 -19.73 -14.14
N GLU A 198 2.06 -18.45 -14.38
CA GLU A 198 3.31 -18.05 -15.04
C GLU A 198 4.55 -18.33 -14.20
N LYS A 199 5.68 -18.58 -14.87
CA LYS A 199 6.98 -18.91 -14.24
C LYS A 199 7.51 -17.83 -13.31
N CYS A 200 7.15 -16.56 -13.53
CA CYS A 200 7.53 -15.47 -12.62
C CYS A 200 7.00 -15.69 -11.19
N PHE A 201 5.82 -16.29 -11.03
CA PHE A 201 5.28 -16.61 -9.70
C PHE A 201 6.09 -17.68 -8.97
N ALA A 202 6.63 -18.68 -9.69
CA ALA A 202 7.50 -19.67 -9.07
C ALA A 202 8.77 -19.03 -8.51
N ALA A 203 9.32 -18.01 -9.17
CA ALA A 203 10.46 -17.25 -8.65
C ALA A 203 10.04 -16.40 -7.44
N LEU A 204 8.95 -15.63 -7.55
CA LEU A 204 8.44 -14.74 -6.50
C LEU A 204 8.03 -15.48 -5.23
N ALA A 205 7.53 -16.72 -5.34
CA ALA A 205 7.16 -17.58 -4.20
C ALA A 205 8.30 -17.80 -3.19
N GLY A 206 9.54 -17.48 -3.57
CA GLY A 206 10.70 -17.51 -2.67
C GLY A 206 10.74 -16.38 -1.63
N VAL A 207 9.91 -15.33 -1.79
CA VAL A 207 9.90 -14.15 -0.92
C VAL A 207 8.48 -13.64 -0.59
N VAL A 208 7.49 -13.91 -1.44
CA VAL A 208 6.08 -13.55 -1.23
C VAL A 208 5.15 -14.72 -1.50
N VAL A 209 3.93 -14.64 -1.00
CA VAL A 209 2.86 -15.62 -1.25
C VAL A 209 2.13 -15.23 -2.54
N VAL A 210 2.00 -16.19 -3.44
CA VAL A 210 1.08 -16.09 -4.59
C VAL A 210 -0.26 -16.66 -4.15
N PRO A 211 -1.32 -15.85 -4.05
CA PRO A 211 -2.57 -16.30 -3.45
C PRO A 211 -3.28 -17.31 -4.36
N GLU A 212 -3.79 -18.40 -3.79
CA GLU A 212 -4.62 -19.38 -4.49
C GLU A 212 -5.95 -18.77 -4.98
N LYS A 213 -6.48 -17.82 -4.22
CA LYS A 213 -7.65 -17.03 -4.55
C LYS A 213 -7.27 -15.57 -4.72
N PRO A 214 -6.97 -15.12 -5.95
CA PRO A 214 -6.59 -13.74 -6.21
C PRO A 214 -7.73 -12.76 -5.92
N PRO A 215 -7.43 -11.47 -5.78
CA PRO A 215 -8.42 -10.41 -5.80
C PRO A 215 -9.31 -10.51 -7.04
N ALA A 216 -10.60 -10.23 -6.87
CA ALA A 216 -11.59 -10.28 -7.95
C ALA A 216 -12.56 -9.10 -7.84
N ASP A 217 -13.25 -8.80 -8.93
CA ASP A 217 -14.36 -7.85 -8.90
C ASP A 217 -15.64 -8.47 -8.32
N ALA A 218 -16.72 -7.69 -8.29
CA ALA A 218 -18.03 -8.15 -7.77
C ALA A 218 -18.62 -9.34 -8.53
N ASN A 219 -18.15 -9.62 -9.75
CA ASN A 219 -18.59 -10.74 -10.58
C ASN A 219 -17.61 -11.94 -10.50
N GLY A 220 -16.58 -11.87 -9.66
CA GLY A 220 -15.57 -12.90 -9.53
C GLY A 220 -14.48 -12.88 -10.60
N ILE A 221 -14.38 -11.80 -11.40
CA ILE A 221 -13.39 -11.67 -12.46
C ILE A 221 -12.07 -11.17 -11.86
N ILE A 222 -11.02 -11.98 -11.98
CA ILE A 222 -9.66 -11.69 -11.50
C ILE A 222 -8.81 -10.88 -12.50
N ALA A 223 -9.26 -10.81 -13.75
CA ALA A 223 -8.53 -10.11 -14.80
C ALA A 223 -8.51 -8.60 -14.54
N THR A 224 -7.37 -7.97 -14.74
CA THR A 224 -7.14 -6.55 -14.45
C THR A 224 -6.87 -5.70 -15.68
N ASN A 225 -6.57 -6.33 -16.83
CA ASN A 225 -6.39 -5.60 -18.08
C ASN A 225 -7.71 -5.07 -18.65
N ALA A 226 -7.68 -4.07 -19.53
CA ALA A 226 -8.88 -3.44 -20.10
C ALA A 226 -9.89 -4.40 -20.73
N PRO A 227 -9.46 -5.43 -21.51
CA PRO A 227 -10.38 -6.47 -22.04
C PRO A 227 -10.93 -7.44 -20.98
N ARG A 228 -10.47 -7.34 -19.72
CA ARG A 228 -10.91 -8.19 -18.59
C ARG A 228 -10.68 -9.68 -18.84
N ASN A 229 -9.55 -10.05 -19.42
CA ASN A 229 -9.21 -11.44 -19.75
C ASN A 229 -7.81 -11.89 -19.26
N ARG A 230 -7.04 -10.99 -18.59
CA ARG A 230 -5.71 -11.30 -18.08
C ARG A 230 -5.47 -10.62 -16.73
N PRO A 231 -4.88 -11.33 -15.74
CA PRO A 231 -4.54 -10.77 -14.42
C PRO A 231 -3.15 -10.12 -14.47
N TYR A 232 -3.05 -8.89 -14.98
CA TYR A 232 -1.79 -8.17 -15.09
C TYR A 232 -1.27 -7.67 -13.75
N ASP A 233 -2.16 -7.16 -12.89
CA ASP A 233 -1.80 -6.39 -11.70
C ASP A 233 -1.97 -7.20 -10.43
N TRP A 234 -1.03 -7.06 -9.52
CA TRP A 234 -0.95 -7.87 -8.30
C TRP A 234 -0.48 -7.05 -7.10
N VAL A 235 -0.96 -7.44 -5.92
CA VAL A 235 -0.39 -7.06 -4.62
C VAL A 235 -0.05 -8.36 -3.89
N LEU A 236 1.24 -8.66 -3.76
CA LEU A 236 1.78 -9.87 -3.15
C LEU A 236 2.47 -9.50 -1.83
N ALA A 237 2.29 -10.32 -0.79
CA ALA A 237 2.84 -10.07 0.53
C ALA A 237 3.73 -11.23 0.98
N CYS A 238 4.73 -10.94 1.83
CA CYS A 238 5.49 -12.00 2.50
C CYS A 238 4.57 -12.87 3.38
N PRO A 239 4.95 -14.12 3.71
CA PRO A 239 4.08 -15.06 4.43
C PRO A 239 3.49 -14.50 5.73
N VAL A 240 4.28 -13.75 6.50
CA VAL A 240 3.83 -13.14 7.75
C VAL A 240 2.71 -12.13 7.51
N LEU A 241 2.87 -11.26 6.51
CA LEU A 241 1.88 -10.23 6.19
C LEU A 241 0.68 -10.82 5.44
N ASP A 242 0.89 -11.79 4.55
CA ASP A 242 -0.19 -12.46 3.82
C ASP A 242 -1.15 -13.18 4.77
N SER A 243 -0.64 -13.82 5.85
CA SER A 243 -1.47 -14.43 6.89
C SER A 243 -2.33 -13.43 7.68
N LYS A 244 -2.10 -12.14 7.51
CA LYS A 244 -2.83 -11.03 8.13
C LYS A 244 -3.71 -10.27 7.13
N ALA A 245 -3.87 -10.81 5.92
CA ALA A 245 -4.82 -10.25 4.97
C ALA A 245 -6.24 -10.25 5.56
N ILE A 246 -6.94 -9.16 5.34
CA ILE A 246 -8.33 -8.99 5.78
C ILE A 246 -9.20 -8.63 4.57
N PRO A 247 -10.51 -8.87 4.64
CA PRO A 247 -11.41 -8.45 3.57
C PRO A 247 -11.27 -6.97 3.25
N VAL A 248 -11.26 -6.63 1.96
CA VAL A 248 -11.42 -5.24 1.52
C VAL A 248 -12.88 -4.84 1.72
N GLU A 249 -13.11 -3.82 2.52
CA GLU A 249 -14.44 -3.27 2.74
C GLU A 249 -14.56 -1.92 2.04
N ILE A 250 -15.54 -1.78 1.15
CA ILE A 250 -15.83 -0.56 0.42
C ILE A 250 -17.31 -0.49 0.07
N ALA A 251 -17.93 0.68 0.24
CA ALA A 251 -19.35 0.92 -0.06
C ALA A 251 -20.31 -0.05 0.64
N GLY A 252 -19.91 -0.63 1.79
CA GLY A 252 -20.68 -1.65 2.52
C GLY A 252 -20.54 -3.07 1.98
N LEU A 253 -19.75 -3.29 0.94
CA LEU A 253 -19.42 -4.61 0.39
C LEU A 253 -18.12 -5.13 0.98
N LYS A 254 -17.98 -6.48 1.02
CA LYS A 254 -16.77 -7.18 1.50
C LYS A 254 -16.23 -8.09 0.40
N PHE A 255 -14.92 -7.94 0.15
CA PHE A 255 -14.15 -8.75 -0.81
C PHE A 255 -13.11 -9.57 -0.04
N PRO A 256 -13.37 -10.84 0.26
CA PRO A 256 -12.56 -11.64 1.20
C PRO A 256 -11.09 -11.78 0.82
N HIS A 257 -10.80 -11.79 -0.49
CA HIS A 257 -9.45 -12.03 -1.03
C HIS A 257 -8.80 -10.77 -1.65
N GLY A 258 -9.46 -9.60 -1.49
CA GLY A 258 -9.08 -8.36 -2.17
C GLY A 258 -10.03 -8.04 -3.32
N LEU A 259 -9.90 -6.83 -3.85
CA LEU A 259 -10.80 -6.28 -4.86
C LEU A 259 -10.03 -5.94 -6.13
N VAL A 260 -10.55 -6.34 -7.28
CA VAL A 260 -10.28 -5.72 -8.57
C VAL A 260 -11.36 -4.67 -8.80
N PHE A 261 -10.97 -3.40 -8.75
CA PHE A 261 -11.95 -2.31 -8.88
C PHE A 261 -12.17 -1.95 -10.35
N ASP A 262 -13.38 -2.16 -10.82
CA ASP A 262 -13.85 -1.75 -12.13
C ASP A 262 -15.15 -0.94 -11.98
N SER A 263 -15.07 0.37 -12.22
CA SER A 263 -16.20 1.29 -12.04
C SER A 263 -17.42 0.97 -12.92
N ARG A 264 -17.21 0.21 -14.01
CA ARG A 264 -18.28 -0.17 -14.94
C ARG A 264 -19.22 -1.22 -14.36
N VAL A 265 -18.72 -2.05 -13.43
CA VAL A 265 -19.46 -3.19 -12.83
C VAL A 265 -19.59 -3.08 -11.31
N PHE A 266 -18.88 -2.16 -10.66
CA PHE A 266 -18.97 -1.96 -9.21
C PHE A 266 -20.31 -1.27 -8.85
N GLU A 267 -21.09 -1.90 -7.95
CA GLU A 267 -22.33 -1.34 -7.41
C GLU A 267 -22.37 -1.53 -5.88
N PRO A 268 -22.81 -0.57 -5.09
CA PRO A 268 -23.34 0.74 -5.49
C PRO A 268 -22.19 1.78 -5.69
N LEU A 269 -22.04 2.30 -6.90
CA LEU A 269 -20.95 3.21 -7.25
C LEU A 269 -21.10 4.61 -6.62
N ASP A 270 -22.34 5.04 -6.39
CA ASP A 270 -22.67 6.31 -5.73
C ASP A 270 -22.09 6.44 -4.32
N LYS A 271 -21.75 5.31 -3.67
CA LYS A 271 -21.05 5.26 -2.39
C LYS A 271 -19.53 5.35 -2.51
N CYS A 272 -19.01 5.48 -3.72
CA CYS A 272 -17.57 5.61 -4.02
C CYS A 272 -17.23 6.94 -4.71
N PRO A 273 -17.71 8.11 -4.21
CA PRO A 273 -17.32 9.37 -4.83
C PRO A 273 -15.80 9.59 -4.71
N PRO A 274 -15.16 10.21 -5.69
CA PRO A 274 -15.72 10.89 -6.88
C PRO A 274 -15.74 10.03 -8.16
N VAL A 275 -15.65 8.70 -8.07
CA VAL A 275 -15.62 7.81 -9.24
C VAL A 275 -16.90 7.95 -10.06
N GLN A 276 -16.72 7.93 -11.38
CA GLN A 276 -17.78 7.92 -12.38
C GLN A 276 -17.87 6.52 -13.03
N LYS A 277 -19.06 6.13 -13.51
CA LYS A 277 -19.29 4.79 -14.06
C LYS A 277 -18.36 4.42 -15.23
N GLY A 278 -17.94 5.38 -16.02
CA GLY A 278 -17.05 5.19 -17.16
C GLY A 278 -15.56 5.18 -16.84
N ASP A 279 -15.13 5.49 -15.61
CA ASP A 279 -13.73 5.77 -15.29
C ASP A 279 -12.77 4.62 -15.63
N SER A 280 -13.15 3.39 -15.32
CA SER A 280 -12.34 2.21 -15.66
C SER A 280 -12.40 1.81 -17.14
N GLY A 281 -13.11 2.56 -17.97
CA GLY A 281 -13.27 2.31 -19.41
C GLY A 281 -12.93 3.49 -20.29
N VAL A 282 -12.37 4.57 -19.73
CA VAL A 282 -11.95 5.72 -20.54
C VAL A 282 -10.86 5.32 -21.54
N PRO A 283 -10.75 6.02 -22.68
CA PRO A 283 -9.68 5.76 -23.65
C PRO A 283 -8.31 5.69 -22.98
N ASN A 284 -7.50 4.71 -23.35
CA ASN A 284 -6.18 4.45 -22.81
C ASN A 284 -6.12 3.95 -21.34
N MET A 285 -7.22 3.78 -20.65
CA MET A 285 -7.24 3.04 -19.40
C MET A 285 -7.02 1.56 -19.69
N GLN A 286 -5.81 1.05 -19.41
CA GLN A 286 -5.45 -0.33 -19.76
C GLN A 286 -5.58 -1.29 -18.60
N HIS A 287 -5.71 -0.79 -17.35
CA HIS A 287 -5.69 -1.60 -16.14
C HIS A 287 -6.81 -1.23 -15.17
N MET A 288 -7.15 -2.20 -14.33
CA MET A 288 -8.02 -2.01 -13.15
C MET A 288 -7.14 -1.98 -11.90
N ALA A 289 -7.54 -1.17 -10.92
CA ALA A 289 -6.85 -1.15 -9.63
C ALA A 289 -7.05 -2.46 -8.88
N VAL A 290 -5.96 -3.00 -8.30
CA VAL A 290 -6.00 -4.15 -7.40
C VAL A 290 -5.79 -3.68 -5.98
N VAL A 291 -6.72 -4.02 -5.09
CA VAL A 291 -6.74 -3.60 -3.69
C VAL A 291 -6.61 -4.80 -2.76
N ARG A 292 -5.71 -4.71 -1.78
CA ARG A 292 -5.64 -5.65 -0.66
C ARG A 292 -5.48 -4.89 0.66
N ASP A 293 -6.17 -5.36 1.68
CA ASP A 293 -6.08 -4.83 3.03
C ASP A 293 -5.38 -5.84 3.95
N PHE A 294 -4.53 -5.33 4.84
CA PHE A 294 -3.76 -6.14 5.78
C PHE A 294 -3.84 -5.55 7.18
N ARG A 295 -3.94 -6.42 8.19
CA ARG A 295 -3.69 -6.05 9.58
C ARG A 295 -2.19 -6.13 9.85
N ILE A 296 -1.61 -5.09 10.40
CA ILE A 296 -0.19 -5.10 10.77
C ILE A 296 -0.01 -5.92 12.05
N PRO A 297 0.88 -6.94 12.04
CA PRO A 297 1.08 -7.84 13.17
C PRO A 297 1.79 -7.18 14.36
#